data_92e38a621519cf7cf83a0f567f30ff4f
#
_entry.id   92e38a621519cf7cf83a0f567f30ff4f
#
_cell.length_a   1.000
_cell.length_b   1.000
_cell.length_c   1.000
_cell.angle_alpha   90.00
_cell.angle_beta   90.00
_cell.angle_gamma   90.00
#
_symmetry.space_group_name_H-M   'P 1'
#
loop_
_entity.id
_entity.type
_entity.pdbx_description
1 polymer ?
#
loop_
_entity_poly.entity_id
_entity_poly.type
_entity_poly.pdbx_seq_one_letter_code
_entity_poly.pdbx_strand_id
1 'polypeptide(L)'
;GKESRARSAEAVDENMRGESSLVKALSPDFALFQEVDIDGTRSWHVSEDAYLRDAMEGREFDEVYAQNYDSPYLFYPFLSPHGANKAGIITYSTLPISSAIRRSLPIEQGFMKLVDLDRCYSVSRIPMANGKEFVLYNLHLSAYTSDGTIATEQLEMLCADMLAEYESGNYCVAGGDFNKD
;
A
#
# COMPACT_ATOMS: atom_id res chain seq x y z
N GLY A 1 -12.95 -9.17 -6.44
CA GLY A 1 -13.52 -9.48 -7.77
C GLY A 1 -12.83 -10.66 -8.41
N LYS A 2 -13.45 -11.31 -9.38
CA LYS A 2 -12.88 -12.49 -10.08
C LYS A 2 -12.03 -12.07 -11.30
N GLU A 3 -11.90 -10.77 -11.57
CA GLU A 3 -11.22 -10.23 -12.74
C GLU A 3 -9.90 -9.60 -12.31
N SER A 4 -8.83 -9.96 -12.97
CA SER A 4 -7.47 -9.48 -12.70
C SER A 4 -7.13 -8.16 -13.39
N ARG A 5 -8.07 -7.62 -14.17
CA ARG A 5 -7.95 -6.37 -14.93
C ARG A 5 -9.25 -5.59 -14.84
N ALA A 6 -9.17 -4.27 -14.78
CA ALA A 6 -10.33 -3.40 -14.88
C ALA A 6 -11.05 -3.59 -16.24
N ARG A 7 -12.37 -3.46 -16.24
CA ARG A 7 -13.19 -3.66 -17.44
C ARG A 7 -12.92 -2.63 -18.52
N SER A 8 -12.63 -1.41 -18.13
CA SER A 8 -12.28 -0.31 -19.02
C SER A 8 -11.59 0.82 -18.25
N ALA A 9 -10.98 1.77 -18.95
CA ALA A 9 -10.42 2.98 -18.35
C ALA A 9 -11.51 3.83 -17.65
N GLU A 10 -12.72 3.89 -18.22
CA GLU A 10 -13.85 4.60 -17.64
C GLU A 10 -14.28 4.00 -16.29
N ALA A 11 -14.22 2.66 -16.16
CA ALA A 11 -14.52 1.98 -14.91
C ALA A 11 -13.48 2.29 -13.82
N VAL A 12 -12.20 2.42 -14.19
CA VAL A 12 -11.15 2.87 -13.27
C VAL A 12 -11.41 4.32 -12.85
N ASP A 13 -11.67 5.20 -13.81
CA ASP A 13 -11.97 6.62 -13.56
C ASP A 13 -13.17 6.80 -12.61
N GLU A 14 -14.25 6.05 -12.81
CA GLU A 14 -15.43 6.11 -11.96
C GLU A 14 -15.11 5.66 -10.51
N ASN A 15 -14.39 4.56 -10.35
CA ASN A 15 -13.96 4.08 -9.03
C ASN A 15 -13.06 5.09 -8.34
N MET A 16 -12.05 5.62 -9.03
CA MET A 16 -11.11 6.59 -8.46
C MET A 16 -11.80 7.90 -8.07
N ARG A 17 -12.80 8.36 -8.86
CA ARG A 17 -13.65 9.51 -8.47
C ARG A 17 -14.46 9.22 -7.22
N GLY A 18 -14.97 8.00 -7.06
CA GLY A 18 -15.66 7.55 -5.86
C GLY A 18 -14.77 7.61 -4.63
N GLU A 19 -13.57 7.04 -4.72
CA GLU A 19 -12.59 7.05 -3.65
C GLU A 19 -12.12 8.47 -3.30
N SER A 20 -11.78 9.28 -4.31
CA SER A 20 -11.41 10.68 -4.14
C SER A 20 -12.51 11.47 -3.43
N SER A 21 -13.77 11.26 -3.81
CA SER A 21 -14.92 11.92 -3.17
C SER A 21 -15.09 11.51 -1.71
N LEU A 22 -14.85 10.23 -1.40
CA LEU A 22 -14.90 9.73 -0.02
C LEU A 22 -13.78 10.34 0.83
N VAL A 23 -12.55 10.39 0.33
CA VAL A 23 -11.41 11.01 1.02
C VAL A 23 -11.68 12.49 1.29
N LYS A 24 -12.18 13.23 0.28
CA LYS A 24 -12.58 14.65 0.45
C LYS A 24 -13.64 14.81 1.53
N ALA A 25 -14.66 13.95 1.55
CA ALA A 25 -15.75 14.01 2.52
C ALA A 25 -15.30 13.69 3.96
N LEU A 26 -14.41 12.70 4.11
CA LEU A 26 -13.87 12.31 5.42
C LEU A 26 -12.83 13.30 5.94
N SER A 27 -12.09 13.95 5.04
CA SER A 27 -11.01 14.88 5.38
C SER A 27 -10.06 14.34 6.45
N PRO A 28 -9.49 13.13 6.27
CA PRO A 28 -8.70 12.45 7.29
C PRO A 28 -7.35 13.13 7.50
N ASP A 29 -6.76 13.00 8.70
CA ASP A 29 -5.37 13.40 8.94
C ASP A 29 -4.37 12.44 8.32
N PHE A 30 -4.73 11.15 8.25
CA PHE A 30 -3.95 10.09 7.60
C PHE A 30 -4.83 9.28 6.66
N ALA A 31 -4.31 9.00 5.48
CA ALA A 31 -4.95 8.09 4.52
C ALA A 31 -3.92 7.06 4.03
N LEU A 32 -4.29 5.79 4.09
CA LEU A 32 -3.47 4.65 3.72
C LEU A 32 -4.12 3.92 2.55
N PHE A 33 -3.39 3.81 1.45
CA PHE A 33 -3.86 3.14 0.24
C PHE A 33 -2.94 1.98 -0.12
N GLN A 34 -3.53 0.91 -0.62
CA GLN A 34 -2.84 -0.27 -1.11
C GLN A 34 -3.21 -0.51 -2.58
N GLU A 35 -2.34 -1.22 -3.30
CA GLU A 35 -2.53 -1.56 -4.72
C GLU A 35 -2.72 -0.35 -5.66
N VAL A 36 -2.15 0.80 -5.32
CA VAL A 36 -2.26 2.01 -6.14
C VAL A 36 -1.40 1.87 -7.38
N ASP A 37 -2.02 1.79 -8.55
CA ASP A 37 -1.32 1.73 -9.83
C ASP A 37 -0.83 3.14 -10.24
N ILE A 38 0.49 3.27 -10.40
CA ILE A 38 1.10 4.46 -10.98
C ILE A 38 1.03 4.38 -12.51
N ASP A 39 1.36 3.20 -13.05
CA ASP A 39 1.25 2.86 -14.46
C ASP A 39 1.07 1.35 -14.58
N GLY A 40 -0.02 0.91 -15.20
CA GLY A 40 -0.30 -0.51 -15.30
C GLY A 40 -1.24 -0.86 -16.44
N THR A 41 -0.96 -1.99 -17.09
CA THR A 41 -1.85 -2.55 -18.12
C THR A 41 -3.20 -2.93 -17.51
N ARG A 42 -3.25 -3.36 -16.25
CA ARG A 42 -4.47 -3.76 -15.54
C ARG A 42 -5.40 -2.58 -15.23
N SER A 43 -4.84 -1.39 -15.03
CA SER A 43 -5.56 -0.12 -14.80
C SER A 43 -5.68 0.75 -16.05
N TRP A 44 -5.43 0.19 -17.24
CA TRP A 44 -5.50 0.93 -18.52
C TRP A 44 -4.57 2.15 -18.56
N HIS A 45 -3.44 2.10 -17.85
CA HIS A 45 -2.48 3.20 -17.73
C HIS A 45 -3.08 4.47 -17.08
N VAL A 46 -4.16 4.31 -16.31
CA VAL A 46 -4.70 5.37 -15.47
C VAL A 46 -3.83 5.49 -14.23
N SER A 47 -3.33 6.69 -13.94
CA SER A 47 -2.58 6.97 -12.71
C SER A 47 -3.56 7.17 -11.56
N GLU A 48 -3.74 6.15 -10.74
CA GLU A 48 -4.63 6.20 -9.57
C GLU A 48 -4.11 7.18 -8.51
N ASP A 49 -2.78 7.30 -8.37
CA ASP A 49 -2.13 8.28 -7.50
C ASP A 49 -2.57 9.73 -7.81
N ALA A 50 -2.72 10.09 -9.08
CA ALA A 50 -3.15 11.44 -9.45
C ALA A 50 -4.55 11.79 -8.90
N TYR A 51 -5.48 10.84 -8.87
CA TYR A 51 -6.81 11.04 -8.27
C TYR A 51 -6.74 11.19 -6.76
N LEU A 52 -5.89 10.42 -6.10
CA LEU A 52 -5.71 10.49 -4.65
C LEU A 52 -5.06 11.81 -4.23
N ARG A 53 -4.08 12.32 -4.98
CA ARG A 53 -3.50 13.65 -4.77
C ARG A 53 -4.53 14.76 -4.95
N ASP A 54 -5.37 14.67 -5.99
CA ASP A 54 -6.48 15.62 -6.19
C ASP A 54 -7.47 15.57 -5.00
N ALA A 55 -7.66 14.40 -4.40
CA ALA A 55 -8.48 14.29 -3.20
C ALA A 55 -7.93 15.04 -1.99
N MET A 56 -6.62 15.25 -1.93
CA MET A 56 -5.93 16.00 -0.89
C MET A 56 -5.74 17.48 -1.25
N GLU A 57 -6.16 17.92 -2.46
CA GLU A 57 -6.00 19.29 -2.93
C GLU A 57 -6.63 20.30 -1.97
N GLY A 58 -5.93 21.43 -1.76
CA GLY A 58 -6.34 22.48 -0.81
C GLY A 58 -5.90 22.23 0.63
N ARG A 59 -5.21 21.14 0.92
CA ARG A 59 -4.58 20.82 2.21
C ARG A 59 -3.07 20.69 2.01
N GLU A 60 -2.28 21.13 2.99
CA GLU A 60 -0.88 20.74 3.05
C GLU A 60 -0.79 19.27 3.49
N PHE A 61 0.01 18.48 2.79
CA PHE A 61 0.21 17.07 3.12
C PHE A 61 1.60 16.58 2.69
N ASP A 62 2.09 15.60 3.43
CA ASP A 62 3.23 14.78 3.04
C ASP A 62 2.74 13.46 2.44
N GLU A 63 3.52 12.94 1.51
CA GLU A 63 3.24 11.68 0.82
C GLU A 63 4.44 10.75 0.92
N VAL A 64 4.16 9.49 1.23
CA VAL A 64 5.15 8.41 1.21
C VAL A 64 4.66 7.32 0.27
N TYR A 65 5.40 7.11 -0.82
CA TYR A 65 5.19 6.00 -1.74
C TYR A 65 6.18 4.87 -1.45
N ALA A 66 5.69 3.64 -1.29
CA ALA A 66 6.52 2.45 -1.21
C ALA A 66 6.09 1.46 -2.30
N GLN A 67 7.00 1.16 -3.23
CA GLN A 67 6.74 0.22 -4.30
C GLN A 67 6.51 -1.17 -3.73
N ASN A 68 5.36 -1.75 -4.07
CA ASN A 68 4.93 -3.06 -3.61
C ASN A 68 4.87 -4.11 -4.74
N TYR A 69 4.86 -3.65 -5.98
CA TYR A 69 4.80 -4.48 -7.17
C TYR A 69 5.45 -3.77 -8.36
N ASP A 70 6.42 -4.42 -8.99
CA ASP A 70 7.02 -3.99 -10.26
C ASP A 70 7.28 -5.24 -11.11
N SER A 71 6.41 -5.46 -12.08
CA SER A 71 6.45 -6.65 -12.89
C SER A 71 6.65 -6.30 -14.36
N PRO A 72 7.62 -6.95 -15.03
CA PRO A 72 7.61 -7.00 -16.48
C PRO A 72 6.32 -7.63 -16.97
N TYR A 73 6.04 -7.55 -18.26
CA TYR A 73 4.79 -8.08 -18.84
C TYR A 73 4.55 -9.54 -18.45
N LEU A 74 3.52 -9.79 -17.63
CA LEU A 74 3.08 -11.11 -17.22
C LEU A 74 1.97 -11.60 -18.16
N PHE A 75 2.25 -12.71 -18.88
CA PHE A 75 1.29 -13.36 -19.79
C PHE A 75 0.22 -14.18 -19.06
N TYR A 76 0.29 -14.28 -17.73
CA TYR A 76 -0.66 -15.06 -16.94
C TYR A 76 -1.67 -14.10 -16.24
N PRO A 77 -2.96 -14.47 -16.14
CA PRO A 77 -3.64 -15.60 -16.80
C PRO A 77 -3.70 -15.46 -18.34
N PHE A 78 -3.56 -16.56 -19.08
CA PHE A 78 -3.45 -16.54 -20.57
C PHE A 78 -4.63 -15.87 -21.29
N LEU A 79 -5.84 -15.92 -20.71
CA LEU A 79 -7.04 -15.31 -21.31
C LEU A 79 -7.25 -13.85 -20.90
N SER A 80 -6.56 -13.38 -19.87
CA SER A 80 -6.62 -12.00 -19.39
C SER A 80 -5.29 -11.66 -18.68
N PRO A 81 -4.20 -11.46 -19.44
CA PRO A 81 -2.88 -11.27 -18.87
C PRO A 81 -2.82 -9.99 -18.01
N HIS A 82 -2.11 -10.07 -16.90
CA HIS A 82 -1.86 -8.92 -16.03
C HIS A 82 -1.07 -7.81 -16.72
N GLY A 83 -0.27 -8.15 -17.73
CA GLY A 83 0.61 -7.20 -18.41
C GLY A 83 1.76 -6.70 -17.54
N ALA A 84 2.31 -5.55 -17.88
CA ALA A 84 3.30 -4.85 -17.06
C ALA A 84 2.58 -3.91 -16.10
N ASN A 85 2.93 -3.96 -14.82
CA ASN A 85 2.27 -3.15 -13.80
C ASN A 85 3.29 -2.63 -12.79
N LYS A 86 3.09 -1.38 -12.38
CA LYS A 86 3.85 -0.74 -11.32
C LYS A 86 2.86 -0.18 -10.30
N ALA A 87 2.85 -0.78 -9.14
CA ALA A 87 1.93 -0.42 -8.07
C ALA A 87 2.65 -0.30 -6.73
N GLY A 88 2.06 0.43 -5.82
CA GLY A 88 2.59 0.61 -4.48
C GLY A 88 1.55 0.79 -3.41
N ILE A 89 2.04 1.02 -2.22
CA ILE A 89 1.27 1.51 -1.09
C ILE A 89 1.60 2.98 -0.89
N ILE A 90 0.59 3.79 -0.62
CA ILE A 90 0.75 5.23 -0.44
C ILE A 90 0.19 5.63 0.92
N THR A 91 0.96 6.46 1.62
CA THR A 91 0.56 7.09 2.88
C THR A 91 0.50 8.59 2.66
N TYR A 92 -0.66 9.19 2.91
CA TYR A 92 -0.81 10.66 3.03
C TYR A 92 -0.94 11.05 4.49
N SER A 93 -0.30 12.17 4.85
CA SER A 93 -0.36 12.75 6.19
C SER A 93 -0.48 14.27 6.11
N THR A 94 -1.43 14.86 6.80
CA THR A 94 -1.50 16.32 7.00
C THR A 94 -0.57 16.80 8.10
N LEU A 95 0.03 15.87 8.85
CA LEU A 95 1.09 16.18 9.80
C LEU A 95 2.47 15.88 9.15
N PRO A 96 3.49 16.70 9.44
CA PRO A 96 4.81 16.54 8.84
C PRO A 96 5.45 15.18 9.13
N ILE A 97 5.87 14.47 8.09
CA ILE A 97 6.62 13.22 8.19
C ILE A 97 8.12 13.55 8.23
N SER A 98 8.77 13.28 9.35
CA SER A 98 10.21 13.56 9.52
C SER A 98 11.10 12.55 8.79
N SER A 99 10.64 11.30 8.69
CA SER A 99 11.32 10.24 7.95
C SER A 99 10.35 9.11 7.57
N ALA A 100 10.70 8.41 6.50
CA ALA A 100 9.96 7.23 6.09
C ALA A 100 10.92 6.16 5.55
N ILE A 101 10.61 4.90 5.81
CA ILE A 101 11.35 3.75 5.28
C ILE A 101 10.38 2.72 4.70
N ARG A 102 10.86 1.98 3.70
CA ARG A 102 10.22 0.78 3.17
C ARG A 102 10.88 -0.45 3.78
N ARG A 103 10.08 -1.35 4.31
CA ARG A 103 10.52 -2.65 4.85
C ARG A 103 10.02 -3.76 3.95
N SER A 104 10.95 -4.47 3.30
CA SER A 104 10.61 -5.67 2.53
C SER A 104 10.15 -6.78 3.46
N LEU A 105 9.10 -7.46 3.07
CA LEU A 105 8.57 -8.62 3.78
C LEU A 105 9.13 -9.92 3.21
N PRO A 106 9.25 -11.00 4.01
CA PRO A 106 9.52 -12.32 3.48
C PRO A 106 8.42 -12.74 2.50
N ILE A 107 8.81 -13.38 1.40
CA ILE A 107 7.93 -13.89 0.35
C ILE A 107 8.27 -15.33 0.02
N GLU A 108 7.30 -16.08 -0.50
CA GLU A 108 7.53 -17.45 -0.95
C GLU A 108 8.60 -17.50 -2.06
N GLN A 109 9.43 -18.53 -2.02
CA GLN A 109 10.44 -18.81 -3.05
C GLN A 109 9.81 -19.66 -4.17
N GLY A 110 10.31 -19.53 -5.41
CA GLY A 110 9.85 -20.33 -6.54
C GLY A 110 8.93 -19.61 -7.49
N PHE A 111 8.02 -20.34 -8.15
CA PHE A 111 7.13 -19.80 -9.19
C PHE A 111 6.15 -18.74 -8.64
N MET A 112 5.72 -18.90 -7.39
CA MET A 112 4.83 -17.94 -6.72
C MET A 112 5.50 -16.58 -6.50
N LYS A 113 6.82 -16.51 -6.48
CA LYS A 113 7.56 -15.24 -6.46
C LYS A 113 7.20 -14.30 -7.61
N LEU A 114 6.78 -14.84 -8.77
CA LEU A 114 6.35 -14.03 -9.92
C LEU A 114 4.99 -13.35 -9.72
N VAL A 115 4.19 -13.83 -8.75
CA VAL A 115 2.84 -13.33 -8.46
C VAL A 115 2.83 -12.47 -7.19
N ASP A 116 3.73 -12.77 -6.24
CA ASP A 116 3.80 -12.12 -4.91
C ASP A 116 5.04 -11.22 -4.77
N LEU A 117 5.35 -10.51 -5.84
CA LEU A 117 6.55 -9.67 -5.93
C LEU A 117 6.52 -8.51 -4.94
N ASP A 118 7.62 -8.37 -4.19
CA ASP A 118 8.00 -7.17 -3.44
C ASP A 118 7.07 -6.72 -2.29
N ARG A 119 6.31 -7.65 -1.67
CA ARG A 119 5.50 -7.31 -0.48
C ARG A 119 6.30 -6.51 0.54
N CYS A 120 5.69 -5.47 1.06
CA CYS A 120 6.33 -4.56 2.00
C CYS A 120 5.32 -3.89 2.93
N TYR A 121 5.84 -3.22 3.94
CA TYR A 121 5.17 -2.12 4.61
C TYR A 121 6.06 -0.88 4.61
N SER A 122 5.43 0.28 4.66
CA SER A 122 6.11 1.55 4.91
C SER A 122 5.95 1.94 6.37
N VAL A 123 6.99 2.60 6.90
CA VAL A 123 7.00 3.13 8.26
C VAL A 123 7.22 4.63 8.15
N SER A 124 6.24 5.43 8.55
CA SER A 124 6.31 6.89 8.53
C SER A 124 6.37 7.41 9.96
N ARG A 125 7.30 8.32 10.23
CA ARG A 125 7.54 8.90 11.57
C ARG A 125 7.06 10.32 11.62
N ILE A 126 6.18 10.62 12.54
CA ILE A 126 5.59 11.95 12.78
C ILE A 126 6.00 12.41 14.19
N PRO A 127 6.82 13.47 14.30
CA PRO A 127 7.23 14.02 15.61
C PRO A 127 6.03 14.54 16.41
N MET A 128 6.00 14.22 17.69
CA MET A 128 4.98 14.67 18.61
C MET A 128 5.52 15.74 19.56
N ALA A 129 4.66 16.64 20.05
CA ALA A 129 5.04 17.75 20.91
C ALA A 129 5.72 17.32 22.25
N ASN A 130 5.49 16.09 22.68
CA ASN A 130 6.07 15.52 23.89
C ASN A 130 7.46 14.88 23.68
N GLY A 131 8.06 15.05 22.51
CA GLY A 131 9.36 14.48 22.16
C GLY A 131 9.34 13.00 21.78
N LYS A 132 8.16 12.41 21.66
CA LYS A 132 7.94 11.06 21.12
C LYS A 132 7.57 11.14 19.64
N GLU A 133 7.42 9.98 19.02
CA GLU A 133 6.97 9.88 17.63
C GLU A 133 5.66 9.11 17.56
N PHE A 134 4.80 9.52 16.63
CA PHE A 134 3.72 8.70 16.12
C PHE A 134 4.25 7.95 14.90
N VAL A 135 4.29 6.63 15.00
CA VAL A 135 4.86 5.74 13.96
C VAL A 135 3.73 5.03 13.26
N LEU A 136 3.53 5.39 12.01
CA LEU A 136 2.44 4.92 11.17
C LEU A 136 2.95 3.87 10.17
N TYR A 137 2.38 2.67 10.25
CA TYR A 137 2.67 1.55 9.36
C TYR A 137 1.56 1.40 8.33
N ASN A 138 1.91 1.50 7.05
CA ASN A 138 1.02 1.14 5.95
C ASN A 138 1.50 -0.18 5.36
N LEU A 139 0.64 -1.18 5.24
CA LEU A 139 1.03 -2.53 4.88
C LEU A 139 0.11 -3.17 3.85
N HIS A 140 0.68 -4.12 3.11
CA HIS A 140 -0.06 -5.02 2.25
C HIS A 140 0.60 -6.40 2.32
N LEU A 141 0.03 -7.30 3.12
CA LEU A 141 0.57 -8.64 3.35
C LEU A 141 0.20 -9.59 2.22
N SER A 142 0.86 -10.75 2.18
CA SER A 142 0.59 -11.78 1.17
C SER A 142 -0.77 -12.46 1.41
N ALA A 143 -1.57 -12.57 0.33
CA ALA A 143 -2.88 -13.22 0.36
C ALA A 143 -2.78 -14.74 0.20
N TYR A 144 -1.82 -15.20 -0.61
CA TYR A 144 -1.73 -16.58 -1.06
C TYR A 144 -0.44 -17.20 -0.55
N THR A 145 -0.52 -17.86 0.60
CA THR A 145 0.58 -18.65 1.15
C THR A 145 0.15 -20.12 1.22
N SER A 146 0.98 -21.01 0.71
CA SER A 146 0.63 -22.42 0.55
C SER A 146 0.30 -23.12 1.87
N ASP A 147 0.91 -22.66 2.97
CA ASP A 147 0.76 -23.23 4.32
C ASP A 147 0.50 -22.17 5.42
N GLY A 148 0.39 -20.90 5.07
CA GLY A 148 0.21 -19.80 6.01
C GLY A 148 1.48 -19.35 6.75
N THR A 149 2.61 -20.02 6.55
CA THR A 149 3.87 -19.72 7.25
C THR A 149 4.38 -18.33 6.93
N ILE A 150 4.46 -17.98 5.64
CA ILE A 150 4.94 -16.66 5.18
C ILE A 150 4.09 -15.52 5.73
N ALA A 151 2.76 -15.67 5.72
CA ALA A 151 1.87 -14.65 6.27
C ALA A 151 2.05 -14.48 7.79
N THR A 152 2.38 -15.56 8.49
CA THR A 152 2.74 -15.53 9.91
C THR A 152 4.07 -14.82 10.13
N GLU A 153 5.10 -15.16 9.39
CA GLU A 153 6.43 -14.50 9.45
C GLU A 153 6.32 -12.99 9.16
N GLN A 154 5.51 -12.61 8.17
CA GLN A 154 5.25 -11.20 7.85
C GLN A 154 4.62 -10.44 9.02
N LEU A 155 3.63 -11.06 9.67
CA LEU A 155 2.96 -10.47 10.83
C LEU A 155 3.89 -10.41 12.06
N GLU A 156 4.68 -11.45 12.30
CA GLU A 156 5.68 -11.47 13.38
C GLU A 156 6.72 -10.37 13.21
N MET A 157 7.18 -10.14 11.98
CA MET A 157 8.12 -9.05 11.67
C MET A 157 7.51 -7.68 11.96
N LEU A 158 6.27 -7.44 11.55
CA LEU A 158 5.54 -6.21 11.84
C LEU A 158 5.37 -6.01 13.36
N CYS A 159 4.94 -7.05 14.07
CA CYS A 159 4.73 -7.00 15.52
C CYS A 159 6.04 -6.73 16.27
N ALA A 160 7.15 -7.32 15.83
CA ALA A 160 8.46 -7.07 16.44
C ALA A 160 8.91 -5.62 16.25
N ASP A 161 8.75 -5.05 15.06
CA ASP A 161 9.05 -3.64 14.81
C ASP A 161 8.17 -2.71 15.66
N MET A 162 6.86 -2.96 15.71
CA MET A 162 5.94 -2.16 16.52
C MET A 162 6.23 -2.26 18.02
N LEU A 163 6.61 -3.46 18.50
CA LEU A 163 6.97 -3.66 19.91
C LEU A 163 8.22 -2.85 20.27
N ALA A 164 9.25 -2.85 19.42
CA ALA A 164 10.46 -2.06 19.64
C ALA A 164 10.17 -0.56 19.72
N GLU A 165 9.27 -0.05 18.88
CA GLU A 165 8.83 1.34 18.93
C GLU A 165 8.04 1.64 20.23
N TYR A 166 7.14 0.75 20.61
CA TYR A 166 6.38 0.88 21.85
C TYR A 166 7.29 0.89 23.10
N GLU A 167 8.27 -0.02 23.14
CA GLU A 167 9.26 -0.08 24.23
C GLU A 167 10.14 1.19 24.29
N SER A 168 10.38 1.84 23.15
CA SER A 168 11.03 3.15 23.05
C SER A 168 10.12 4.30 23.49
N GLY A 169 8.85 4.01 23.80
CA GLY A 169 7.83 4.94 24.25
C GLY A 169 7.16 5.73 23.13
N ASN A 170 7.25 5.27 21.89
CA ASN A 170 6.55 5.83 20.75
C ASN A 170 5.11 5.31 20.65
N TYR A 171 4.29 5.98 19.86
CA TYR A 171 2.92 5.58 19.57
C TYR A 171 2.89 4.87 18.20
N CYS A 172 2.35 3.64 18.14
CA CYS A 172 2.35 2.84 16.94
C CYS A 172 0.95 2.54 16.48
N VAL A 173 0.70 2.73 15.18
CA VAL A 173 -0.53 2.31 14.51
C VAL A 173 -0.17 1.63 13.20
N ALA A 174 -0.80 0.49 12.92
CA ALA A 174 -0.70 -0.20 11.66
C ALA A 174 -2.07 -0.28 10.98
N GLY A 175 -2.09 0.01 9.69
CA GLY A 175 -3.28 -0.10 8.85
C GLY A 175 -2.91 -0.57 7.45
N GLY A 176 -3.90 -1.11 6.73
CA GLY A 176 -3.72 -1.60 5.39
C GLY A 176 -4.39 -2.94 5.15
N ASP A 177 -3.96 -3.64 4.11
CA ASP A 177 -4.50 -4.95 3.75
C ASP A 177 -3.68 -6.08 4.39
N PHE A 178 -4.22 -6.67 5.44
CA PHE A 178 -3.60 -7.80 6.14
C PHE A 178 -3.80 -9.13 5.41
N ASN A 179 -4.70 -9.21 4.45
CA ASN A 179 -5.06 -10.45 3.74
C ASN A 179 -5.39 -11.62 4.68
N LYS A 180 -6.03 -11.31 5.81
CA LYS A 180 -6.47 -12.28 6.82
C LYS A 180 -7.98 -12.18 6.98
N ASP A 181 -8.63 -13.34 7.01
CA ASP A 181 -10.06 -13.50 7.32
C ASP A 181 -10.31 -13.43 8.85
#